data_ee971368bd3b227a840fc761426e3062
#
_entry.id   ee971368bd3b227a840fc761426e3062
#
_cell.length_a   1.000
_cell.length_b   1.000
_cell.length_c   1.000
_cell.angle_alpha   90.00
_cell.angle_beta   90.00
_cell.angle_gamma   90.00
#
_symmetry.space_group_name_H-M   'P 1'
#
loop_
_entity.id
_entity.type
_entity.pdbx_description
1 polymer ?
#
loop_
_entity_poly.entity_id
_entity_poly.type
_entity_poly.pdbx_seq_one_letter_code
_entity_poly.pdbx_strand_id
1 'polypeptide(L)'
;MAKIVVTGGNALHGEVNISGAKNAVLPILCATLLADAPVEITNVPQLHDVITTVKLLGELGAEVTIDEGTLARGSAITVDPRKVDQHVAPYELVRTMRASILVLGPLLAKFGAAEVSLPGGCAIGSRPVDQHIKGLQALGAEISVENGYIKATSNGRLKGGRYVFDMVSVTGTENVLMAAALADGTTVLENAAMEPEVTDLADCLIALGAKIEGAGTSRIVVQGVERLSGGRHAVLPDRIETGTFLVAAAMTGGSVTVRRARADTLDAVLDKLAEAGATIETGPDWIRLDMHGKRPRAVSLTTAPYPAFPTDMQAQFMALNCVADGVGVINETIFENRFMHVNELLRLGADIQVEGHTAIVRGNERLSGAPVMATDLRASASLILAGLVADGDTTIDRIYHLDRGYENIEEKLGALGASIRRIA
;
A
#
# COMPACT_ATOMS: atom_id res chain seq x y z
N MET A 1 -25.13 -3.96 6.01
CA MET A 1 -23.70 -3.75 5.68
C MET A 1 -23.37 -4.53 4.42
N ALA A 2 -22.73 -3.90 3.48
CA ALA A 2 -22.37 -4.57 2.23
C ALA A 2 -21.44 -5.77 2.46
N LYS A 3 -21.65 -6.83 1.68
CA LYS A 3 -20.87 -8.08 1.67
C LYS A 3 -20.48 -8.42 0.24
N ILE A 4 -19.49 -9.28 0.10
CA ILE A 4 -19.16 -9.89 -1.18
C ILE A 4 -19.48 -11.38 -1.11
N VAL A 5 -20.12 -11.89 -2.16
CA VAL A 5 -20.36 -13.33 -2.36
C VAL A 5 -19.55 -13.77 -3.55
N VAL A 6 -18.75 -14.81 -3.35
CA VAL A 6 -17.92 -15.45 -4.38
C VAL A 6 -18.38 -16.89 -4.52
N THR A 7 -18.71 -17.29 -5.76
CA THR A 7 -18.97 -18.70 -6.11
C THR A 7 -17.75 -19.24 -6.85
N GLY A 8 -17.09 -20.24 -6.30
CA GLY A 8 -15.86 -20.77 -6.87
C GLY A 8 -16.08 -21.67 -8.09
N GLY A 9 -14.98 -22.07 -8.72
CA GLY A 9 -14.95 -23.08 -9.77
C GLY A 9 -14.63 -22.56 -11.18
N ASN A 10 -14.55 -21.25 -11.39
CA ASN A 10 -14.22 -20.68 -12.70
C ASN A 10 -12.72 -20.35 -12.80
N ALA A 11 -12.06 -20.84 -13.85
CA ALA A 11 -10.73 -20.34 -14.19
C ALA A 11 -10.82 -18.91 -14.73
N LEU A 12 -9.88 -18.05 -14.32
CA LEU A 12 -9.84 -16.66 -14.75
C LEU A 12 -9.10 -16.51 -16.08
N HIS A 13 -9.68 -15.75 -17.00
CA HIS A 13 -9.09 -15.46 -18.31
C HIS A 13 -9.36 -14.03 -18.73
N GLY A 14 -8.45 -13.45 -19.49
CA GLY A 14 -8.65 -12.12 -20.08
C GLY A 14 -7.63 -11.10 -19.63
N GLU A 15 -8.02 -9.85 -19.67
CA GLU A 15 -7.18 -8.70 -19.34
C GLU A 15 -7.83 -7.82 -18.27
N VAL A 16 -7.00 -7.24 -17.41
CA VAL A 16 -7.43 -6.27 -16.39
C VAL A 16 -6.44 -5.13 -16.28
N ASN A 17 -6.95 -3.91 -16.12
CA ASN A 17 -6.14 -2.72 -15.88
C ASN A 17 -5.87 -2.54 -14.39
N ILE A 18 -4.61 -2.30 -14.05
CA ILE A 18 -4.18 -2.02 -12.67
C ILE A 18 -4.38 -0.56 -12.36
N SER A 19 -4.90 -0.28 -11.17
CA SER A 19 -5.10 1.06 -10.63
C SER A 19 -3.79 1.65 -10.09
N GLY A 20 -3.79 2.95 -9.82
CA GLY A 20 -2.70 3.61 -9.13
C GLY A 20 -2.46 3.03 -7.74
N ALA A 21 -1.21 3.07 -7.29
CA ALA A 21 -0.79 2.47 -6.04
C ALA A 21 -1.34 3.23 -4.82
N LYS A 22 -2.09 2.52 -3.97
CA LYS A 22 -2.57 3.05 -2.69
C LYS A 22 -1.43 3.59 -1.83
N ASN A 23 -0.37 2.81 -1.69
CA ASN A 23 0.75 3.15 -0.81
C ASN A 23 1.64 4.28 -1.37
N ALA A 24 1.47 4.66 -2.63
CA ALA A 24 2.14 5.81 -3.25
C ALA A 24 1.27 7.06 -3.22
N VAL A 25 -0.02 6.95 -3.53
CA VAL A 25 -0.89 8.12 -3.62
C VAL A 25 -1.05 8.86 -2.31
N LEU A 26 -1.07 8.16 -1.17
CA LEU A 26 -1.27 8.78 0.14
C LEU A 26 -0.12 9.73 0.50
N PRO A 27 1.18 9.33 0.47
CA PRO A 27 2.28 10.27 0.71
C PRO A 27 2.36 11.35 -0.37
N ILE A 28 2.06 11.05 -1.64
CA ILE A 28 2.08 12.03 -2.73
C ILE A 28 1.03 13.14 -2.50
N LEU A 29 -0.18 12.79 -2.07
CA LEU A 29 -1.20 13.78 -1.70
C LEU A 29 -0.74 14.65 -0.51
N CYS A 30 -0.08 14.06 0.48
CA CYS A 30 0.49 14.84 1.59
C CYS A 30 1.62 15.77 1.12
N ALA A 31 2.43 15.34 0.15
CA ALA A 31 3.52 16.15 -0.41
C ALA A 31 3.02 17.43 -1.11
N THR A 32 1.78 17.46 -1.59
CA THR A 32 1.19 18.64 -2.22
C THR A 32 1.14 19.85 -1.28
N LEU A 33 1.11 19.63 0.05
CA LEU A 33 1.17 20.69 1.05
C LEU A 33 2.46 21.51 1.00
N LEU A 34 3.53 20.96 0.44
CA LEU A 34 4.83 21.64 0.32
C LEU A 34 4.87 22.64 -0.82
N ALA A 35 3.97 22.57 -1.79
CA ALA A 35 3.97 23.41 -2.98
C ALA A 35 3.45 24.84 -2.71
N ASP A 36 3.81 25.78 -3.58
CA ASP A 36 3.34 27.17 -3.56
C ASP A 36 2.24 27.45 -4.62
N ALA A 37 1.84 26.41 -5.35
CA ALA A 37 0.82 26.49 -6.41
C ALA A 37 0.09 25.14 -6.54
N PRO A 38 -1.03 25.07 -7.26
CA PRO A 38 -1.79 23.83 -7.43
C PRO A 38 -0.95 22.68 -7.99
N VAL A 39 -1.19 21.48 -7.47
CA VAL A 39 -0.57 20.23 -7.93
C VAL A 39 -1.66 19.27 -8.40
N GLU A 40 -1.53 18.79 -9.63
CA GLU A 40 -2.42 17.79 -10.22
C GLU A 40 -1.80 16.40 -10.08
N ILE A 41 -2.50 15.51 -9.40
CA ILE A 41 -2.12 14.10 -9.25
C ILE A 41 -3.07 13.25 -10.09
N THR A 42 -2.53 12.47 -11.01
CA THR A 42 -3.30 11.61 -11.93
C THR A 42 -3.09 10.13 -11.60
N ASN A 43 -3.88 9.25 -12.23
CA ASN A 43 -3.90 7.81 -11.93
C ASN A 43 -4.19 7.53 -10.44
N VAL A 44 -5.06 8.32 -9.85
CA VAL A 44 -5.47 8.16 -8.45
C VAL A 44 -6.51 7.07 -8.35
N PRO A 45 -6.33 6.04 -7.49
CA PRO A 45 -7.34 5.01 -7.28
C PRO A 45 -8.51 5.52 -6.45
N GLN A 46 -9.69 5.01 -6.71
CA GLN A 46 -10.91 5.32 -5.94
C GLN A 46 -10.98 4.44 -4.69
N LEU A 47 -10.36 4.89 -3.60
CA LEU A 47 -10.25 4.16 -2.34
C LEU A 47 -10.74 4.99 -1.16
N HIS A 48 -11.26 4.35 -0.13
CA HIS A 48 -11.65 5.02 1.12
C HIS A 48 -10.49 5.78 1.77
N ASP A 49 -9.27 5.25 1.73
CA ASP A 49 -8.10 5.93 2.29
C ASP A 49 -7.74 7.20 1.51
N VAL A 50 -7.96 7.24 0.19
CA VAL A 50 -7.80 8.46 -0.63
C VAL A 50 -8.84 9.51 -0.22
N ILE A 51 -10.11 9.12 -0.07
CA ILE A 51 -11.19 10.01 0.38
C ILE A 51 -10.86 10.60 1.77
N THR A 52 -10.35 9.78 2.68
CA THR A 52 -9.94 10.23 4.02
C THR A 52 -8.78 11.22 3.95
N THR A 53 -7.79 10.99 3.07
CA THR A 53 -6.68 11.92 2.86
C THR A 53 -7.18 13.26 2.29
N VAL A 54 -8.07 13.22 1.31
CA VAL A 54 -8.68 14.44 0.74
C VAL A 54 -9.44 15.23 1.80
N LYS A 55 -10.20 14.56 2.66
CA LYS A 55 -10.88 15.22 3.80
C LYS A 55 -9.88 15.86 4.74
N LEU A 56 -8.79 15.17 5.08
CA LEU A 56 -7.74 15.72 5.94
C LEU A 56 -7.10 16.97 5.33
N LEU A 57 -6.76 16.94 4.03
CA LEU A 57 -6.21 18.11 3.34
C LEU A 57 -7.20 19.28 3.33
N GLY A 58 -8.48 19.01 3.14
CA GLY A 58 -9.54 20.01 3.23
C GLY A 58 -9.68 20.63 4.63
N GLU A 59 -9.62 19.82 5.70
CA GLU A 59 -9.61 20.30 7.09
C GLU A 59 -8.40 21.17 7.41
N LEU A 60 -7.25 20.92 6.77
CA LEU A 60 -6.06 21.75 6.88
C LEU A 60 -6.18 23.08 6.09
N GLY A 61 -7.21 23.24 5.26
CA GLY A 61 -7.47 24.43 4.47
C GLY A 61 -7.06 24.36 2.99
N ALA A 62 -6.59 23.21 2.50
CA ALA A 62 -6.31 23.04 1.09
C ALA A 62 -7.61 22.99 0.27
N GLU A 63 -7.61 23.61 -0.90
CA GLU A 63 -8.70 23.46 -1.88
C GLU A 63 -8.42 22.20 -2.71
N VAL A 64 -9.36 21.25 -2.70
CA VAL A 64 -9.21 19.97 -3.42
C VAL A 64 -10.31 19.83 -4.45
N THR A 65 -9.93 19.59 -5.70
CA THR A 65 -10.83 19.29 -6.81
C THR A 65 -10.60 17.86 -7.29
N ILE A 66 -11.67 17.08 -7.42
CA ILE A 66 -11.62 15.70 -7.89
C ILE A 66 -12.26 15.62 -9.27
N ASP A 67 -11.52 15.10 -10.24
CA ASP A 67 -12.03 14.65 -11.52
C ASP A 67 -12.13 13.13 -11.49
N GLU A 68 -13.36 12.64 -11.46
CA GLU A 68 -13.66 11.19 -11.32
C GLU A 68 -13.35 10.42 -12.59
N GLY A 69 -12.50 10.76 -13.43
CA GLY A 69 -11.98 9.97 -14.55
C GLY A 69 -12.87 8.79 -15.04
N THR A 70 -12.33 7.96 -15.88
CA THR A 70 -12.94 6.68 -16.26
C THR A 70 -12.13 5.53 -15.64
N LEU A 71 -12.72 4.35 -15.50
CA LEU A 71 -12.01 3.11 -15.13
C LEU A 71 -10.74 2.87 -15.96
N ALA A 72 -10.68 3.41 -17.18
CA ALA A 72 -9.51 3.30 -18.07
C ALA A 72 -8.39 4.30 -17.76
N ARG A 73 -8.67 5.39 -17.03
CA ARG A 73 -7.71 6.50 -16.81
C ARG A 73 -7.37 6.77 -15.35
N GLY A 74 -8.14 6.20 -14.41
CA GLY A 74 -8.09 6.58 -13.00
C GLY A 74 -8.62 8.01 -12.78
N SER A 75 -8.80 8.39 -11.54
CA SER A 75 -9.19 9.75 -11.17
C SER A 75 -8.00 10.69 -11.16
N ALA A 76 -8.26 11.99 -11.30
CA ALA A 76 -7.29 13.05 -11.06
C ALA A 76 -7.71 13.87 -9.85
N ILE A 77 -6.76 14.29 -9.05
CA ILE A 77 -6.98 15.16 -7.89
C ILE A 77 -6.06 16.36 -8.03
N THR A 78 -6.63 17.56 -8.00
CA THR A 78 -5.87 18.81 -7.94
C THR A 78 -5.96 19.37 -6.52
N VAL A 79 -4.81 19.58 -5.91
CA VAL A 79 -4.70 20.16 -4.56
C VAL A 79 -4.07 21.55 -4.69
N ASP A 80 -4.76 22.55 -4.20
CA ASP A 80 -4.23 23.91 -4.05
C ASP A 80 -3.94 24.19 -2.58
N PRO A 81 -2.66 24.17 -2.14
CA PRO A 81 -2.30 24.32 -0.75
C PRO A 81 -2.19 25.78 -0.28
N ARG A 82 -2.40 26.78 -1.15
CA ARG A 82 -2.15 28.20 -0.84
C ARG A 82 -3.01 28.77 0.27
N LYS A 83 -4.13 28.13 0.60
CA LYS A 83 -5.06 28.53 1.66
C LYS A 83 -4.94 27.69 2.94
N VAL A 84 -3.96 26.82 3.03
CA VAL A 84 -3.71 26.04 4.24
C VAL A 84 -3.40 26.98 5.39
N ASP A 85 -4.21 26.94 6.44
CA ASP A 85 -4.11 27.78 7.65
C ASP A 85 -4.26 26.96 8.95
N GLN A 86 -4.60 25.70 8.85
CA GLN A 86 -4.68 24.77 9.97
C GLN A 86 -3.50 23.79 9.94
N HIS A 87 -2.91 23.55 11.10
CA HIS A 87 -1.74 22.67 11.22
C HIS A 87 -2.00 21.50 12.19
N VAL A 88 -3.28 21.19 12.43
CA VAL A 88 -3.72 20.13 13.35
C VAL A 88 -4.41 19.03 12.56
N ALA A 89 -3.88 17.81 12.61
CA ALA A 89 -4.52 16.60 12.12
C ALA A 89 -5.26 15.91 13.28
N PRO A 90 -6.62 16.00 13.32
CA PRO A 90 -7.39 15.60 14.48
C PRO A 90 -7.52 14.08 14.62
N TYR A 91 -7.69 13.61 15.87
CA TYR A 91 -7.85 12.19 16.19
C TYR A 91 -8.91 11.49 15.35
N GLU A 92 -10.06 12.12 15.09
CA GLU A 92 -11.18 11.51 14.36
C GLU A 92 -10.81 11.08 12.92
N LEU A 93 -9.91 11.79 12.26
CA LEU A 93 -9.40 11.42 10.93
C LEU A 93 -8.22 10.45 11.03
N VAL A 94 -7.27 10.72 11.93
CA VAL A 94 -6.05 9.91 12.07
C VAL A 94 -6.37 8.49 12.54
N ARG A 95 -7.34 8.30 13.45
CA ARG A 95 -7.72 6.98 13.95
C ARG A 95 -8.23 6.02 12.87
N THR A 96 -8.81 6.55 11.81
CA THR A 96 -9.35 5.76 10.70
C THR A 96 -8.32 5.38 9.66
N MET A 97 -7.24 6.16 9.57
CA MET A 97 -6.18 5.95 8.58
C MET A 97 -4.81 6.34 9.15
N ARG A 98 -4.01 5.34 9.47
CA ARG A 98 -2.68 5.54 10.06
C ARG A 98 -1.74 6.40 9.19
N ALA A 99 -1.89 6.35 7.85
CA ALA A 99 -1.10 7.15 6.93
C ALA A 99 -1.28 8.67 7.12
N SER A 100 -2.29 9.11 7.90
CA SER A 100 -2.48 10.53 8.26
C SER A 100 -1.26 11.13 8.98
N ILE A 101 -0.38 10.32 9.59
CA ILE A 101 0.90 10.76 10.15
C ILE A 101 1.79 11.45 9.09
N LEU A 102 1.59 11.16 7.81
CA LEU A 102 2.40 11.70 6.70
C LEU A 102 2.22 13.19 6.45
N VAL A 103 1.24 13.86 7.09
CA VAL A 103 1.15 15.33 7.04
C VAL A 103 2.12 16.01 8.01
N LEU A 104 2.70 15.26 8.95
CA LEU A 104 3.60 15.82 9.99
C LEU A 104 4.81 16.51 9.37
N GLY A 105 5.56 15.82 8.49
CA GLY A 105 6.74 16.37 7.83
C GLY A 105 6.43 17.60 6.96
N PRO A 106 5.46 17.51 6.03
CA PRO A 106 5.06 18.63 5.19
C PRO A 106 4.59 19.86 5.98
N LEU A 107 3.72 19.69 6.98
CA LEU A 107 3.24 20.81 7.81
C LEU A 107 4.38 21.49 8.56
N LEU A 108 5.23 20.69 9.20
CA LEU A 108 6.39 21.21 9.94
C LEU A 108 7.37 21.93 9.01
N ALA A 109 7.72 21.36 7.87
CA ALA A 109 8.68 21.95 6.94
C ALA A 109 8.17 23.23 6.28
N LYS A 110 6.87 23.28 5.95
CA LYS A 110 6.28 24.42 5.25
C LYS A 110 5.87 25.55 6.18
N PHE A 111 5.28 25.23 7.34
CA PHE A 111 4.64 26.19 8.23
C PHE A 111 5.37 26.34 9.57
N GLY A 112 6.37 25.53 9.87
CA GLY A 112 7.12 25.59 11.12
C GLY A 112 6.41 25.01 12.34
N ALA A 113 5.21 24.48 12.19
CA ALA A 113 4.43 23.86 13.26
C ALA A 113 3.51 22.77 12.72
N ALA A 114 3.35 21.70 13.48
CA ALA A 114 2.39 20.64 13.20
C ALA A 114 1.94 19.98 14.51
N GLU A 115 0.66 19.67 14.60
CA GLU A 115 0.08 18.88 15.68
C GLU A 115 -0.71 17.73 15.07
N VAL A 116 -0.22 16.50 15.22
CA VAL A 116 -0.80 15.32 14.58
C VAL A 116 -1.14 14.31 15.66
N SER A 117 -2.40 13.87 15.70
CA SER A 117 -2.80 12.80 16.62
C SER A 117 -1.95 11.57 16.42
N LEU A 118 -1.57 10.90 17.50
CA LEU A 118 -0.95 9.59 17.42
C LEU A 118 -1.92 8.63 16.69
N PRO A 119 -1.44 7.88 15.70
CA PRO A 119 -2.27 6.89 15.06
C PRO A 119 -2.64 5.80 16.06
N GLY A 120 -3.92 5.39 16.06
CA GLY A 120 -4.40 4.28 16.87
C GLY A 120 -3.67 2.97 16.57
N GLY A 121 -3.85 1.98 17.41
CA GLY A 121 -3.31 0.64 17.21
C GLY A 121 -3.74 0.04 15.87
N CYS A 122 -2.83 -0.68 15.22
CA CYS A 122 -3.14 -1.42 14.01
C CYS A 122 -3.38 -2.90 14.36
N ALA A 123 -4.38 -3.52 13.75
CA ALA A 123 -4.71 -4.92 13.98
C ALA A 123 -3.54 -5.88 13.66
N ILE A 124 -2.68 -5.50 12.71
CA ILE A 124 -1.55 -6.34 12.26
C ILE A 124 -0.27 -6.19 13.10
N GLY A 125 -0.23 -5.29 14.08
CA GLY A 125 0.90 -5.14 14.99
C GLY A 125 1.29 -3.71 15.32
N SER A 126 2.32 -3.60 16.17
CA SER A 126 2.91 -2.33 16.58
C SER A 126 3.58 -1.64 15.38
N ARG A 127 3.32 -0.37 15.24
CA ARG A 127 3.96 0.48 14.22
C ARG A 127 4.40 1.77 14.89
N PRO A 128 5.55 1.77 15.58
CA PRO A 128 6.02 2.92 16.30
C PRO A 128 6.25 4.10 15.34
N VAL A 129 5.99 5.31 15.84
CA VAL A 129 6.22 6.56 15.10
C VAL A 129 7.59 7.19 15.46
N ASP A 130 8.40 6.47 16.22
CA ASP A 130 9.69 6.94 16.71
C ASP A 130 10.66 7.31 15.57
N GLN A 131 10.66 6.57 14.46
CA GLN A 131 11.50 6.88 13.31
C GLN A 131 11.12 8.21 12.63
N HIS A 132 9.82 8.54 12.59
CA HIS A 132 9.34 9.85 12.13
C HIS A 132 9.85 10.96 13.05
N ILE A 133 9.67 10.80 14.36
CA ILE A 133 10.06 11.78 15.36
C ILE A 133 11.58 12.01 15.36
N LYS A 134 12.38 10.94 15.47
CA LYS A 134 13.83 11.00 15.46
C LYS A 134 14.39 11.61 14.18
N GLY A 135 13.82 11.23 13.03
CA GLY A 135 14.23 11.78 11.74
C GLY A 135 13.98 13.28 11.63
N LEU A 136 12.81 13.75 12.05
CA LEU A 136 12.50 15.19 12.07
C LEU A 136 13.34 15.95 13.11
N GLN A 137 13.60 15.36 14.27
CA GLN A 137 14.51 15.95 15.28
C GLN A 137 15.93 16.08 14.74
N ALA A 138 16.42 15.14 13.95
CA ALA A 138 17.72 15.23 13.27
C ALA A 138 17.81 16.42 12.29
N LEU A 139 16.66 16.92 11.82
CA LEU A 139 16.55 18.14 11.00
C LEU A 139 16.30 19.40 11.82
N GLY A 140 16.40 19.31 13.15
CA GLY A 140 16.27 20.43 14.06
C GLY A 140 14.86 20.73 14.56
N ALA A 141 13.92 19.80 14.41
CA ALA A 141 12.59 19.94 14.99
C ALA A 141 12.61 19.75 16.50
N GLU A 142 11.79 20.51 17.19
CA GLU A 142 11.45 20.31 18.60
C GLU A 142 10.12 19.56 18.65
N ILE A 143 10.13 18.34 19.22
CA ILE A 143 8.96 17.46 19.21
C ILE A 143 8.66 16.95 20.62
N SER A 144 7.41 17.09 21.06
CA SER A 144 6.85 16.47 22.24
C SER A 144 5.64 15.61 21.90
N VAL A 145 5.32 14.66 22.77
CA VAL A 145 4.10 13.86 22.68
C VAL A 145 3.26 14.14 23.92
N GLU A 146 2.14 14.80 23.72
CA GLU A 146 1.27 15.27 24.79
C GLU A 146 -0.20 15.03 24.45
N ASN A 147 -0.97 14.53 25.40
CA ASN A 147 -2.42 14.29 25.26
C ASN A 147 -2.80 13.45 24.02
N GLY A 148 -1.93 12.53 23.62
CA GLY A 148 -2.16 11.70 22.44
C GLY A 148 -1.82 12.37 21.10
N TYR A 149 -1.15 13.52 21.12
CA TYR A 149 -0.70 14.25 19.93
C TYR A 149 0.82 14.38 19.88
N ILE A 150 1.35 14.27 18.67
CA ILE A 150 2.72 14.67 18.34
C ILE A 150 2.66 16.17 18.05
N LYS A 151 3.37 16.96 18.85
CA LYS A 151 3.50 18.42 18.68
C LYS A 151 4.90 18.72 18.21
N ALA A 152 5.03 19.24 17.02
CA ALA A 152 6.31 19.56 16.39
C ALA A 152 6.38 21.05 16.05
N THR A 153 7.52 21.65 16.33
CA THR A 153 7.83 23.03 15.96
C THR A 153 9.26 23.14 15.44
N SER A 154 9.52 24.18 14.66
CA SER A 154 10.85 24.53 14.21
C SER A 154 11.12 26.03 14.35
N ASN A 155 12.34 26.40 14.69
CA ASN A 155 12.75 27.79 14.70
C ASN A 155 13.26 28.20 13.30
N GLY A 156 12.35 28.65 12.46
CA GLY A 156 12.61 28.88 11.03
C GLY A 156 12.62 27.60 10.21
N ARG A 157 13.34 27.60 9.10
CA ARG A 157 13.48 26.40 8.24
C ARG A 157 14.19 25.28 9.00
N LEU A 158 13.73 24.05 8.80
CA LEU A 158 14.48 22.85 9.20
C LEU A 158 15.89 22.90 8.60
N LYS A 159 16.84 22.25 9.24
CA LYS A 159 18.22 22.22 8.82
C LYS A 159 18.58 20.85 8.21
N GLY A 160 19.33 20.85 7.13
CA GLY A 160 19.91 19.63 6.58
C GLY A 160 20.76 18.91 7.65
N GLY A 161 20.72 17.60 7.62
CA GLY A 161 21.42 16.76 8.58
C GLY A 161 21.54 15.32 8.09
N ARG A 162 22.22 14.50 8.88
CA ARG A 162 22.32 13.06 8.63
C ARG A 162 21.40 12.33 9.60
N TYR A 163 20.59 11.43 9.06
CA TYR A 163 19.76 10.52 9.86
C TYR A 163 19.90 9.08 9.37
N VAL A 164 20.16 8.18 10.30
CA VAL A 164 20.21 6.73 10.05
C VAL A 164 18.98 6.12 10.69
N PHE A 165 18.11 5.48 9.90
CA PHE A 165 16.96 4.77 10.44
C PHE A 165 17.41 3.56 11.24
N ASP A 166 16.94 3.41 12.48
CA ASP A 166 17.25 2.27 13.34
C ASP A 166 16.71 0.97 12.72
N MET A 167 15.59 1.08 12.03
CA MET A 167 14.97 0.03 11.22
C MET A 167 14.36 0.65 9.96
N VAL A 168 14.31 -0.13 8.89
CA VAL A 168 13.67 0.33 7.65
C VAL A 168 12.21 0.68 7.92
N SER A 169 11.83 1.90 7.63
CA SER A 169 10.47 2.41 7.79
C SER A 169 10.05 3.14 6.52
N VAL A 170 9.03 2.63 5.83
CA VAL A 170 8.51 3.24 4.61
C VAL A 170 7.96 4.63 4.90
N THR A 171 6.95 4.72 5.76
CA THR A 171 6.32 6.01 6.10
C THR A 171 7.26 6.96 6.86
N GLY A 172 8.19 6.42 7.65
CA GLY A 172 9.24 7.22 8.28
C GLY A 172 10.17 7.86 7.24
N THR A 173 10.62 7.08 6.25
CA THR A 173 11.42 7.59 5.12
C THR A 173 10.67 8.66 4.34
N GLU A 174 9.41 8.41 4.00
CA GLU A 174 8.55 9.35 3.27
C GLU A 174 8.37 10.67 4.00
N ASN A 175 8.08 10.61 5.30
CA ASN A 175 7.84 11.79 6.11
C ASN A 175 9.09 12.67 6.24
N VAL A 176 10.26 12.06 6.53
CA VAL A 176 11.52 12.79 6.64
C VAL A 176 12.00 13.29 5.28
N LEU A 177 11.79 12.52 4.21
CA LEU A 177 12.09 12.93 2.83
C LEU A 177 11.32 14.20 2.42
N MET A 178 10.02 14.23 2.70
CA MET A 178 9.18 15.40 2.44
C MET A 178 9.66 16.63 3.22
N ALA A 179 9.98 16.46 4.49
CA ALA A 179 10.50 17.56 5.32
C ALA A 179 11.85 18.06 4.83
N ALA A 180 12.75 17.15 4.43
CA ALA A 180 14.08 17.47 3.92
C ALA A 180 14.05 18.30 2.62
N ALA A 181 12.99 18.16 1.82
CA ALA A 181 12.85 18.89 0.55
C ALA A 181 12.89 20.41 0.73
N LEU A 182 12.38 20.93 1.85
CA LEU A 182 12.39 22.35 2.19
C LEU A 182 13.40 22.73 3.29
N ALA A 183 14.20 21.79 3.80
CA ALA A 183 15.23 22.09 4.78
C ALA A 183 16.35 22.98 4.19
N ASP A 184 17.03 23.74 5.03
CA ASP A 184 18.20 24.52 4.65
C ASP A 184 19.45 23.64 4.69
N GLY A 185 20.11 23.44 3.55
CA GLY A 185 21.27 22.59 3.43
C GLY A 185 20.98 21.18 2.89
N THR A 186 21.92 20.28 3.10
CA THR A 186 21.86 18.90 2.59
C THR A 186 21.44 17.92 3.68
N THR A 187 20.48 17.07 3.39
CA THR A 187 20.07 15.95 4.23
C THR A 187 20.52 14.64 3.62
N VAL A 188 21.07 13.74 4.46
CA VAL A 188 21.44 12.37 4.08
C VAL A 188 20.63 11.41 4.93
N LEU A 189 19.80 10.61 4.29
CA LEU A 189 19.05 9.53 4.90
C LEU A 189 19.73 8.20 4.62
N GLU A 190 20.04 7.43 5.65
CA GLU A 190 20.67 6.11 5.54
C GLU A 190 19.78 5.04 6.16
N ASN A 191 19.90 3.81 5.69
CA ASN A 191 18.97 2.71 5.95
C ASN A 191 17.52 3.09 5.60
N ALA A 192 17.37 3.89 4.55
CA ALA A 192 16.09 4.34 4.04
C ALA A 192 15.31 3.19 3.38
N ALA A 193 13.99 3.29 3.36
CA ALA A 193 13.14 2.38 2.60
C ALA A 193 13.38 2.52 1.09
N MET A 194 13.42 1.39 0.38
CA MET A 194 13.72 1.32 -1.05
C MET A 194 12.48 1.00 -1.90
N GLU A 195 11.31 0.95 -1.30
CA GLU A 195 10.06 0.62 -1.97
C GLU A 195 9.79 1.53 -3.17
N PRO A 196 9.25 1.00 -4.28
CA PRO A 196 8.90 1.79 -5.47
C PRO A 196 8.02 2.99 -5.16
N GLU A 197 7.19 2.90 -4.13
CA GLU A 197 6.30 3.97 -3.67
C GLU A 197 7.09 5.16 -3.08
N VAL A 198 8.22 4.90 -2.43
CA VAL A 198 9.14 5.94 -1.95
C VAL A 198 9.83 6.63 -3.12
N THR A 199 10.23 5.87 -4.13
CA THR A 199 10.80 6.42 -5.38
C THR A 199 9.78 7.30 -6.10
N ASP A 200 8.52 6.86 -6.18
CA ASP A 200 7.44 7.62 -6.80
C ASP A 200 7.16 8.96 -6.08
N LEU A 201 7.22 8.95 -4.74
CA LEU A 201 7.16 10.18 -3.95
C LEU A 201 8.32 11.11 -4.26
N ALA A 202 9.55 10.58 -4.34
CA ALA A 202 10.73 11.37 -4.70
C ALA A 202 10.60 11.98 -6.11
N ASP A 203 10.12 11.20 -7.08
CA ASP A 203 9.88 11.66 -8.45
C ASP A 203 8.81 12.78 -8.49
N CYS A 204 7.76 12.66 -7.71
CA CYS A 204 6.77 13.72 -7.53
C CYS A 204 7.42 14.99 -6.97
N LEU A 205 8.18 14.90 -5.89
CA LEU A 205 8.87 16.03 -5.29
C LEU A 205 9.87 16.69 -6.27
N ILE A 206 10.60 15.89 -7.05
CA ILE A 206 11.51 16.38 -8.10
C ILE A 206 10.73 17.15 -9.19
N ALA A 207 9.58 16.62 -9.61
CA ALA A 207 8.70 17.30 -10.57
C ALA A 207 8.21 18.67 -10.05
N LEU A 208 8.11 18.83 -8.73
CA LEU A 208 7.76 20.09 -8.08
C LEU A 208 8.96 21.01 -7.81
N GLY A 209 10.19 20.57 -8.12
CA GLY A 209 11.41 21.35 -8.00
C GLY A 209 12.36 20.91 -6.89
N ALA A 210 12.12 19.80 -6.20
CA ALA A 210 13.06 19.26 -5.23
C ALA A 210 14.31 18.69 -5.89
N LYS A 211 15.41 18.63 -5.12
CA LYS A 211 16.70 18.07 -5.55
C LYS A 211 17.01 16.85 -4.70
N ILE A 212 16.72 15.67 -5.25
CA ILE A 212 16.81 14.39 -4.57
C ILE A 212 17.61 13.41 -5.42
N GLU A 213 18.56 12.73 -4.80
CA GLU A 213 19.38 11.67 -5.41
C GLU A 213 19.30 10.41 -4.53
N GLY A 214 19.44 9.23 -5.15
CA GLY A 214 19.50 7.95 -4.46
C GLY A 214 18.16 7.38 -4.02
N ALA A 215 17.03 7.94 -4.43
CA ALA A 215 15.72 7.31 -4.20
C ALA A 215 15.68 5.91 -4.81
N GLY A 216 15.11 4.94 -4.10
CA GLY A 216 15.17 3.52 -4.49
C GLY A 216 16.41 2.78 -4.00
N THR A 217 17.31 3.47 -3.32
CA THR A 217 18.45 2.88 -2.61
C THR A 217 18.36 3.12 -1.11
N SER A 218 19.20 2.45 -0.32
CA SER A 218 19.23 2.64 1.14
C SER A 218 19.79 3.99 1.58
N ARG A 219 20.36 4.78 0.65
CA ARG A 219 20.92 6.10 0.94
C ARG A 219 20.32 7.14 0.01
N ILE A 220 19.58 8.10 0.59
CA ILE A 220 18.94 9.19 -0.12
C ILE A 220 19.60 10.50 0.28
N VAL A 221 19.95 11.34 -0.69
CA VAL A 221 20.53 12.66 -0.49
C VAL A 221 19.56 13.71 -1.01
N VAL A 222 19.22 14.68 -0.17
CA VAL A 222 18.31 15.77 -0.49
C VAL A 222 19.03 17.10 -0.30
N GLN A 223 19.11 17.90 -1.36
CA GLN A 223 19.49 19.31 -1.23
C GLN A 223 18.21 20.12 -1.07
N GLY A 224 18.00 20.66 0.13
CA GLY A 224 16.81 21.43 0.42
C GLY A 224 16.72 22.69 -0.45
N VAL A 225 15.48 23.03 -0.83
CA VAL A 225 15.18 24.23 -1.60
C VAL A 225 14.29 25.17 -0.78
N GLU A 226 14.23 26.45 -1.13
CA GLU A 226 13.41 27.42 -0.40
C GLU A 226 11.92 27.24 -0.65
N ARG A 227 11.56 26.72 -1.84
CA ARG A 227 10.17 26.57 -2.28
C ARG A 227 10.03 25.45 -3.32
N LEU A 228 8.86 24.85 -3.35
CA LEU A 228 8.42 23.95 -4.42
C LEU A 228 7.32 24.62 -5.23
N SER A 229 7.35 24.41 -6.54
CA SER A 229 6.33 24.91 -7.45
C SER A 229 5.10 23.99 -7.49
N GLY A 230 4.04 24.44 -8.17
CA GLY A 230 3.00 23.53 -8.64
C GLY A 230 3.52 22.62 -9.76
N GLY A 231 2.71 21.64 -10.12
CA GLY A 231 3.08 20.72 -11.17
C GLY A 231 2.08 19.59 -11.34
N ARG A 232 2.51 18.54 -12.03
CA ARG A 232 1.71 17.36 -12.30
C ARG A 232 2.55 16.10 -12.06
N HIS A 233 1.91 15.08 -11.48
CA HIS A 233 2.51 13.77 -11.29
C HIS A 233 1.47 12.66 -11.52
N ALA A 234 1.89 11.56 -12.13
CA ALA A 234 1.06 10.37 -12.28
C ALA A 234 1.53 9.30 -11.30
N VAL A 235 0.62 8.81 -10.45
CA VAL A 235 0.91 7.74 -9.49
C VAL A 235 1.29 6.46 -10.21
N LEU A 236 2.33 5.75 -9.76
CA LEU A 236 2.71 4.46 -10.33
C LEU A 236 1.61 3.41 -10.14
N PRO A 237 1.56 2.36 -10.99
CA PRO A 237 0.63 1.25 -10.83
C PRO A 237 0.82 0.52 -9.50
N ASP A 238 -0.28 0.03 -8.91
CA ASP A 238 -0.25 -0.73 -7.66
C ASP A 238 0.33 -2.15 -7.88
N ARG A 239 1.55 -2.37 -7.42
CA ARG A 239 2.21 -3.68 -7.51
C ARG A 239 1.53 -4.75 -6.67
N ILE A 240 0.86 -4.38 -5.59
CA ILE A 240 0.14 -5.33 -4.72
C ILE A 240 -1.18 -5.76 -5.36
N GLU A 241 -1.92 -4.83 -5.95
CA GLU A 241 -3.09 -5.18 -6.79
C GLU A 241 -2.66 -6.08 -7.95
N THR A 242 -1.59 -5.73 -8.66
CA THR A 242 -0.98 -6.54 -9.72
C THR A 242 -0.73 -7.97 -9.26
N GLY A 243 0.02 -8.13 -8.17
CA GLY A 243 0.33 -9.44 -7.60
C GLY A 243 -0.92 -10.21 -7.17
N THR A 244 -1.92 -9.53 -6.63
CA THR A 244 -3.19 -10.14 -6.21
C THR A 244 -3.95 -10.75 -7.40
N PHE A 245 -4.06 -10.05 -8.53
CA PHE A 245 -4.69 -10.59 -9.74
C PHE A 245 -3.89 -11.75 -10.35
N LEU A 246 -2.56 -11.68 -10.32
CA LEU A 246 -1.70 -12.77 -10.79
C LEU A 246 -1.85 -14.02 -9.92
N VAL A 247 -1.93 -13.86 -8.59
CA VAL A 247 -2.21 -14.97 -7.67
C VAL A 247 -3.60 -15.56 -7.93
N ALA A 248 -4.61 -14.73 -8.18
CA ALA A 248 -5.95 -15.18 -8.53
C ALA A 248 -5.94 -16.08 -9.79
N ALA A 249 -5.23 -15.67 -10.83
CA ALA A 249 -5.04 -16.48 -12.04
C ALA A 249 -4.30 -17.79 -11.75
N ALA A 250 -3.24 -17.73 -10.93
CA ALA A 250 -2.47 -18.92 -10.55
C ALA A 250 -3.31 -19.94 -9.77
N MET A 251 -4.11 -19.48 -8.80
CA MET A 251 -4.95 -20.36 -7.98
C MET A 251 -6.06 -21.05 -8.79
N THR A 252 -6.60 -20.35 -9.78
CA THR A 252 -7.71 -20.85 -10.62
C THR A 252 -7.27 -21.65 -11.85
N GLY A 253 -5.95 -21.82 -12.04
CA GLY A 253 -5.40 -22.49 -13.23
C GLY A 253 -5.56 -21.67 -14.52
N GLY A 254 -5.81 -20.36 -14.39
CA GLY A 254 -6.18 -19.47 -15.46
C GLY A 254 -5.02 -18.86 -16.24
N SER A 255 -5.37 -17.94 -17.14
CA SER A 255 -4.44 -17.15 -17.96
C SER A 255 -4.91 -15.71 -18.02
N VAL A 256 -4.17 -14.80 -17.37
CA VAL A 256 -4.56 -13.40 -17.23
C VAL A 256 -3.41 -12.48 -17.63
N THR A 257 -3.74 -11.40 -18.34
CA THR A 257 -2.83 -10.28 -18.61
C THR A 257 -3.25 -9.08 -17.78
N VAL A 258 -2.36 -8.61 -16.93
CA VAL A 258 -2.54 -7.35 -16.20
C VAL A 258 -1.88 -6.23 -17.02
N ARG A 259 -2.65 -5.18 -17.30
CA ARG A 259 -2.24 -4.00 -18.06
C ARG A 259 -1.95 -2.85 -17.12
N ARG A 260 -1.16 -1.88 -17.60
CA ARG A 260 -0.72 -0.73 -16.78
C ARG A 260 -0.02 -1.22 -15.52
N ALA A 261 0.83 -2.23 -15.66
CA ALA A 261 1.56 -2.88 -14.59
C ALA A 261 3.06 -2.82 -14.85
N ARG A 262 3.87 -2.77 -13.80
CA ARG A 262 5.33 -2.70 -13.89
C ARG A 262 5.95 -3.94 -13.25
N ALA A 263 6.52 -4.82 -14.08
CA ALA A 263 7.14 -6.06 -13.63
C ALA A 263 8.37 -5.81 -12.73
N ASP A 264 9.15 -4.75 -13.03
CA ASP A 264 10.36 -4.37 -12.30
C ASP A 264 10.11 -3.95 -10.84
N THR A 265 8.85 -3.79 -10.44
CA THR A 265 8.48 -3.43 -9.05
C THR A 265 8.09 -4.62 -8.19
N LEU A 266 8.01 -5.83 -8.77
CA LEU A 266 7.56 -7.01 -8.03
C LEU A 266 8.30 -8.32 -8.40
N ASP A 267 9.57 -8.26 -8.65
CA ASP A 267 10.41 -9.41 -9.02
C ASP A 267 10.26 -10.57 -8.05
N ALA A 268 10.34 -10.33 -6.74
CA ALA A 268 10.21 -11.38 -5.73
C ALA A 268 8.86 -12.12 -5.77
N VAL A 269 7.78 -11.42 -6.12
CA VAL A 269 6.44 -12.00 -6.30
C VAL A 269 6.38 -12.83 -7.57
N LEU A 270 6.92 -12.31 -8.67
CA LEU A 270 6.96 -13.02 -9.96
C LEU A 270 7.80 -14.29 -9.89
N ASP A 271 8.94 -14.25 -9.18
CA ASP A 271 9.78 -15.42 -8.95
C ASP A 271 9.03 -16.51 -8.19
N LYS A 272 8.26 -16.14 -7.16
CA LYS A 272 7.44 -17.10 -6.41
C LYS A 272 6.28 -17.68 -7.23
N LEU A 273 5.68 -16.90 -8.12
CA LEU A 273 4.65 -17.40 -9.04
C LEU A 273 5.25 -18.35 -10.08
N ALA A 274 6.44 -18.06 -10.60
CA ALA A 274 7.16 -18.99 -11.49
C ALA A 274 7.54 -20.30 -10.76
N GLU A 275 8.00 -20.21 -9.50
CA GLU A 275 8.25 -21.37 -8.63
C GLU A 275 6.97 -22.21 -8.42
N ALA A 276 5.82 -21.56 -8.29
CA ALA A 276 4.50 -22.21 -8.20
C ALA A 276 4.06 -22.88 -9.50
N GLY A 277 4.74 -22.67 -10.59
CA GLY A 277 4.50 -23.35 -11.88
C GLY A 277 3.89 -22.45 -12.97
N ALA A 278 3.78 -21.16 -12.74
CA ALA A 278 3.27 -20.24 -13.73
C ALA A 278 4.28 -19.97 -14.85
N THR A 279 3.79 -19.83 -16.08
CA THR A 279 4.53 -19.21 -17.17
C THR A 279 4.26 -17.72 -17.14
N ILE A 280 5.32 -16.90 -17.07
CA ILE A 280 5.21 -15.45 -16.95
C ILE A 280 5.91 -14.78 -18.13
N GLU A 281 5.20 -13.87 -18.77
CA GLU A 281 5.72 -12.99 -19.82
C GLU A 281 5.53 -11.54 -19.38
N THR A 282 6.49 -10.68 -19.67
CA THR A 282 6.44 -9.28 -19.28
C THR A 282 6.70 -8.36 -20.46
N GLY A 283 6.07 -7.19 -20.44
CA GLY A 283 6.32 -6.10 -21.37
C GLY A 283 6.53 -4.79 -20.62
N PRO A 284 6.62 -3.65 -21.32
CA PRO A 284 6.89 -2.35 -20.70
C PRO A 284 5.85 -1.94 -19.66
N ASP A 285 4.58 -2.32 -19.88
CA ASP A 285 3.44 -1.92 -19.04
C ASP A 285 2.40 -3.03 -18.85
N TRP A 286 2.82 -4.29 -19.01
CA TRP A 286 1.95 -5.44 -18.84
C TRP A 286 2.71 -6.67 -18.34
N ILE A 287 1.97 -7.57 -17.68
CA ILE A 287 2.45 -8.88 -17.24
C ILE A 287 1.37 -9.89 -17.58
N ARG A 288 1.76 -10.99 -18.20
CA ARG A 288 0.88 -12.13 -18.46
C ARG A 288 1.34 -13.32 -17.63
N LEU A 289 0.38 -13.95 -16.96
CA LEU A 289 0.57 -15.21 -16.26
C LEU A 289 -0.35 -16.27 -16.87
N ASP A 290 0.20 -17.46 -17.10
CA ASP A 290 -0.55 -18.62 -17.61
C ASP A 290 -0.19 -19.87 -16.80
N MET A 291 -1.20 -20.49 -16.18
CA MET A 291 -1.05 -21.76 -15.45
C MET A 291 -1.32 -22.98 -16.34
N HIS A 292 -1.77 -22.78 -17.57
CA HIS A 292 -2.11 -23.89 -18.50
C HIS A 292 -3.11 -24.90 -17.89
N GLY A 293 -4.06 -24.46 -17.09
CA GLY A 293 -5.04 -25.31 -16.42
C GLY A 293 -4.48 -26.15 -15.27
N LYS A 294 -3.23 -25.91 -14.85
CA LYS A 294 -2.57 -26.72 -13.83
C LYS A 294 -2.78 -26.16 -12.41
N ARG A 295 -2.81 -27.05 -11.45
CA ARG A 295 -2.77 -26.72 -10.02
C ARG A 295 -1.41 -26.11 -9.67
N PRO A 296 -1.35 -25.03 -8.87
CA PRO A 296 -0.06 -24.49 -8.43
C PRO A 296 0.67 -25.44 -7.49
N ARG A 297 2.00 -25.32 -7.46
CA ARG A 297 2.84 -25.93 -6.42
C ARG A 297 2.94 -25.00 -5.22
N ALA A 298 3.02 -25.56 -4.01
CA ALA A 298 3.25 -24.80 -2.81
C ALA A 298 4.63 -24.11 -2.84
N VAL A 299 4.69 -22.89 -2.31
CA VAL A 299 5.92 -22.12 -2.24
C VAL A 299 6.17 -21.64 -0.82
N SER A 300 7.44 -21.63 -0.42
CA SER A 300 7.86 -21.05 0.85
C SER A 300 8.42 -19.65 0.66
N LEU A 301 8.16 -18.76 1.61
CA LEU A 301 8.59 -17.37 1.53
C LEU A 301 8.85 -16.77 2.91
N THR A 302 9.68 -15.75 2.94
CA THR A 302 9.91 -14.89 4.11
C THR A 302 9.67 -13.45 3.70
N THR A 303 8.82 -12.74 4.43
CA THR A 303 8.59 -11.32 4.19
C THR A 303 9.79 -10.51 4.66
N ALA A 304 10.17 -9.49 3.92
CA ALA A 304 11.25 -8.58 4.27
C ALA A 304 11.08 -7.25 3.50
N PRO A 305 11.78 -6.17 3.90
CA PRO A 305 11.75 -4.92 3.17
C PRO A 305 12.14 -5.09 1.70
N TYR A 306 11.58 -4.25 0.83
CA TYR A 306 11.89 -4.24 -0.60
C TYR A 306 13.44 -4.18 -0.84
N PRO A 307 14.01 -4.91 -1.80
CA PRO A 307 13.35 -5.63 -2.88
C PRO A 307 12.96 -7.09 -2.58
N ALA A 308 13.01 -7.50 -1.32
CA ALA A 308 12.59 -8.82 -0.91
C ALA A 308 11.05 -8.99 -0.97
N PHE A 309 10.53 -10.13 -0.52
CA PHE A 309 9.12 -10.45 -0.65
C PHE A 309 8.25 -9.54 0.24
N PRO A 310 7.27 -8.80 -0.34
CA PRO A 310 6.48 -7.82 0.40
C PRO A 310 5.47 -8.48 1.35
N THR A 311 5.42 -7.97 2.58
CA THR A 311 4.44 -8.41 3.58
C THR A 311 2.98 -8.22 3.11
N ASP A 312 2.73 -7.25 2.23
CA ASP A 312 1.40 -6.99 1.65
C ASP A 312 0.93 -8.08 0.66
N MET A 313 1.80 -9.02 0.28
CA MET A 313 1.47 -10.19 -0.55
C MET A 313 1.44 -11.51 0.25
N GLN A 314 1.74 -11.47 1.54
CA GLN A 314 1.80 -12.68 2.37
C GLN A 314 0.46 -13.44 2.40
N ALA A 315 -0.65 -12.74 2.63
CA ALA A 315 -1.97 -13.37 2.75
C ALA A 315 -2.44 -14.02 1.43
N GLN A 316 -2.15 -13.41 0.28
CA GLN A 316 -2.49 -13.93 -1.04
C GLN A 316 -1.73 -15.22 -1.32
N PHE A 317 -0.44 -15.29 -1.00
CA PHE A 317 0.34 -16.53 -1.15
C PHE A 317 -0.03 -17.59 -0.12
N MET A 318 -0.48 -17.21 1.07
CA MET A 318 -1.06 -18.17 2.00
C MET A 318 -2.32 -18.82 1.42
N ALA A 319 -3.21 -18.04 0.80
CA ALA A 319 -4.38 -18.56 0.11
C ALA A 319 -3.99 -19.50 -1.06
N LEU A 320 -2.96 -19.13 -1.86
CA LEU A 320 -2.44 -19.98 -2.92
C LEU A 320 -1.96 -21.33 -2.36
N ASN A 321 -1.18 -21.31 -1.28
CA ASN A 321 -0.67 -22.53 -0.66
C ASN A 321 -1.79 -23.42 -0.10
N CYS A 322 -2.94 -22.86 0.29
CA CYS A 322 -4.08 -23.65 0.76
C CYS A 322 -4.61 -24.63 -0.28
N VAL A 323 -4.45 -24.34 -1.58
CA VAL A 323 -4.91 -25.20 -2.70
C VAL A 323 -3.77 -25.73 -3.56
N ALA A 324 -2.54 -25.40 -3.22
CA ALA A 324 -1.36 -25.85 -3.96
C ALA A 324 -1.03 -27.32 -3.70
N ASP A 325 -0.23 -27.91 -4.58
CA ASP A 325 0.36 -29.23 -4.34
C ASP A 325 1.60 -29.09 -3.46
N GLY A 326 1.59 -29.76 -2.30
CA GLY A 326 2.70 -29.77 -1.36
C GLY A 326 2.48 -28.93 -0.09
N VAL A 327 3.59 -28.52 0.52
CA VAL A 327 3.62 -27.76 1.78
C VAL A 327 4.43 -26.49 1.58
N GLY A 328 3.84 -25.35 1.94
CA GLY A 328 4.53 -24.06 1.95
C GLY A 328 4.74 -23.55 3.37
N VAL A 329 5.89 -22.94 3.62
CA VAL A 329 6.23 -22.31 4.88
C VAL A 329 6.32 -20.80 4.68
N ILE A 330 5.57 -20.05 5.47
CA ILE A 330 5.52 -18.59 5.41
C ILE A 330 6.07 -18.03 6.71
N ASN A 331 7.18 -17.26 6.61
CA ASN A 331 7.75 -16.52 7.72
C ASN A 331 7.38 -15.04 7.59
N GLU A 332 6.61 -14.52 8.54
CA GLU A 332 6.26 -13.09 8.60
C GLU A 332 7.22 -12.37 9.54
N THR A 333 8.10 -11.53 9.01
CA THR A 333 9.13 -10.83 9.80
C THR A 333 8.86 -9.35 9.99
N ILE A 334 7.82 -8.81 9.32
CA ILE A 334 7.53 -7.36 9.34
C ILE A 334 6.52 -7.02 10.43
N PHE A 335 5.44 -7.81 10.56
CA PHE A 335 4.36 -7.55 11.52
C PHE A 335 4.03 -8.77 12.36
N GLU A 336 4.03 -8.60 13.68
CA GLU A 336 3.84 -9.68 14.64
C GLU A 336 2.44 -10.32 14.62
N ASN A 337 1.41 -9.58 14.22
CA ASN A 337 0.01 -10.05 14.25
C ASN A 337 -0.60 -10.24 12.85
N ARG A 338 0.21 -10.51 11.82
CA ARG A 338 -0.29 -10.56 10.46
C ARG A 338 -0.80 -11.93 10.01
N PHE A 339 -1.22 -12.78 10.93
CA PHE A 339 -1.86 -14.07 10.66
C PHE A 339 -3.34 -14.14 11.09
N MET A 340 -3.99 -13.01 11.31
CA MET A 340 -5.40 -12.98 11.76
C MET A 340 -6.37 -13.64 10.77
N HIS A 341 -6.06 -13.62 9.48
CA HIS A 341 -6.85 -14.25 8.42
C HIS A 341 -6.76 -15.78 8.40
N VAL A 342 -5.82 -16.37 9.12
CA VAL A 342 -5.67 -17.83 9.20
C VAL A 342 -6.94 -18.48 9.73
N ASN A 343 -7.56 -17.92 10.77
CA ASN A 343 -8.80 -18.46 11.32
C ASN A 343 -9.95 -18.48 10.30
N GLU A 344 -9.99 -17.49 9.42
CA GLU A 344 -11.00 -17.42 8.36
C GLU A 344 -10.70 -18.41 7.23
N LEU A 345 -9.44 -18.62 6.88
CA LEU A 345 -9.04 -19.68 5.92
C LEU A 345 -9.32 -21.09 6.48
N LEU A 346 -9.11 -21.31 7.78
CA LEU A 346 -9.47 -22.57 8.44
C LEU A 346 -10.97 -22.85 8.34
N ARG A 347 -11.84 -21.83 8.38
CA ARG A 347 -13.31 -21.97 8.16
C ARG A 347 -13.65 -22.46 6.76
N LEU A 348 -12.78 -22.17 5.76
CA LEU A 348 -12.91 -22.67 4.40
C LEU A 348 -12.30 -24.08 4.23
N GLY A 349 -11.80 -24.69 5.30
CA GLY A 349 -11.22 -26.04 5.27
C GLY A 349 -9.72 -26.08 4.96
N ALA A 350 -9.01 -24.96 5.06
CA ALA A 350 -7.56 -24.94 4.91
C ALA A 350 -6.85 -25.71 6.04
N ASP A 351 -5.67 -26.26 5.75
CA ASP A 351 -4.78 -26.89 6.73
C ASP A 351 -3.57 -25.98 7.00
N ILE A 352 -3.65 -25.20 8.06
CA ILE A 352 -2.65 -24.20 8.44
C ILE A 352 -2.29 -24.36 9.92
N GLN A 353 -1.01 -24.48 10.19
CA GLN A 353 -0.45 -24.47 11.54
C GLN A 353 0.41 -23.22 11.72
N VAL A 354 0.16 -22.45 12.77
CA VAL A 354 0.91 -21.23 13.10
C VAL A 354 1.73 -21.44 14.36
N GLU A 355 3.03 -21.14 14.28
CA GLU A 355 3.98 -21.17 15.39
C GLU A 355 4.78 -19.86 15.38
N GLY A 356 4.47 -18.96 16.31
CA GLY A 356 5.10 -17.63 16.36
C GLY A 356 4.91 -16.85 15.07
N HIS A 357 5.99 -16.57 14.36
CA HIS A 357 6.00 -15.84 13.10
C HIS A 357 5.97 -16.74 11.86
N THR A 358 5.75 -18.03 12.04
CA THR A 358 5.79 -19.02 10.96
C THR A 358 4.44 -19.67 10.80
N ALA A 359 3.94 -19.72 9.56
CA ALA A 359 2.77 -20.51 9.18
C ALA A 359 3.20 -21.65 8.25
N ILE A 360 2.78 -22.86 8.57
CA ILE A 360 2.96 -24.06 7.77
C ILE A 360 1.61 -24.35 7.11
N VAL A 361 1.57 -24.31 5.78
CA VAL A 361 0.34 -24.49 5.00
C VAL A 361 0.45 -25.77 4.19
N ARG A 362 -0.43 -26.72 4.41
CA ARG A 362 -0.55 -27.94 3.61
C ARG A 362 -1.68 -27.76 2.63
N GLY A 363 -1.38 -27.91 1.34
CA GLY A 363 -2.37 -27.70 0.31
C GLY A 363 -3.42 -28.81 0.27
N ASN A 364 -4.68 -28.41 0.17
CA ASN A 364 -5.83 -29.28 -0.01
C ASN A 364 -6.27 -29.26 -1.46
N GLU A 365 -6.85 -30.36 -1.95
CA GLU A 365 -7.42 -30.38 -3.30
C GLU A 365 -8.62 -29.45 -3.43
N ARG A 366 -9.34 -29.22 -2.33
CA ARG A 366 -10.58 -28.42 -2.30
C ARG A 366 -10.68 -27.65 -1.00
N LEU A 367 -11.23 -26.44 -1.12
CA LEU A 367 -11.77 -25.65 -0.02
C LEU A 367 -13.31 -25.67 -0.11
N SER A 368 -13.98 -25.35 0.97
CA SER A 368 -15.44 -25.26 1.02
C SER A 368 -15.89 -23.84 1.30
N GLY A 369 -16.85 -23.34 0.54
CA GLY A 369 -17.44 -22.02 0.75
C GLY A 369 -18.07 -21.92 2.15
N ALA A 370 -17.89 -20.78 2.81
CA ALA A 370 -18.43 -20.48 4.13
C ALA A 370 -18.58 -18.96 4.33
N PRO A 371 -19.39 -18.52 5.31
CA PRO A 371 -19.34 -17.14 5.78
C PRO A 371 -18.01 -16.87 6.50
N VAL A 372 -17.31 -15.79 6.10
CA VAL A 372 -16.03 -15.35 6.66
C VAL A 372 -16.03 -13.84 6.86
N MET A 373 -15.13 -13.36 7.67
CA MET A 373 -14.98 -11.92 7.97
C MET A 373 -13.63 -11.40 7.49
N ALA A 374 -13.65 -10.28 6.77
CA ALA A 374 -12.45 -9.52 6.48
C ALA A 374 -11.81 -9.00 7.78
N THR A 375 -10.51 -9.21 7.96
CA THR A 375 -9.76 -8.86 9.17
C THR A 375 -8.89 -7.64 8.98
N ASP A 376 -8.31 -7.48 7.81
CA ASP A 376 -7.55 -6.32 7.38
C ASP A 376 -7.63 -6.15 5.86
N LEU A 377 -7.07 -5.06 5.37
CA LEU A 377 -7.05 -4.66 3.98
C LEU A 377 -6.56 -5.74 3.00
N ARG A 378 -5.39 -6.35 3.27
CA ARG A 378 -4.76 -7.33 2.35
C ARG A 378 -5.26 -8.75 2.60
N ALA A 379 -5.52 -9.08 3.86
CA ALA A 379 -6.14 -10.35 4.24
C ALA A 379 -7.54 -10.52 3.62
N SER A 380 -8.29 -9.43 3.49
CA SER A 380 -9.61 -9.44 2.84
C SER A 380 -9.54 -9.97 1.40
N ALA A 381 -8.52 -9.57 0.65
CA ALA A 381 -8.31 -10.08 -0.71
C ALA A 381 -8.01 -11.59 -0.71
N SER A 382 -7.25 -12.12 0.24
CA SER A 382 -6.96 -13.55 0.33
C SER A 382 -8.22 -14.40 0.51
N LEU A 383 -9.22 -13.89 1.21
CA LEU A 383 -10.51 -14.57 1.38
C LEU A 383 -11.32 -14.60 0.08
N ILE A 384 -11.26 -13.53 -0.73
CA ILE A 384 -11.83 -13.55 -2.07
C ILE A 384 -11.13 -14.60 -2.92
N LEU A 385 -9.78 -14.61 -2.93
CA LEU A 385 -8.99 -15.59 -3.69
C LEU A 385 -9.32 -17.02 -3.29
N ALA A 386 -9.42 -17.30 -1.99
CA ALA A 386 -9.84 -18.62 -1.51
C ALA A 386 -11.28 -18.97 -1.95
N GLY A 387 -12.18 -18.00 -1.95
CA GLY A 387 -13.56 -18.16 -2.45
C GLY A 387 -13.62 -18.52 -3.94
N LEU A 388 -12.71 -18.01 -4.76
CA LEU A 388 -12.67 -18.33 -6.21
C LEU A 388 -12.41 -19.82 -6.49
N VAL A 389 -11.81 -20.53 -5.54
CA VAL A 389 -11.42 -21.95 -5.68
C VAL A 389 -12.14 -22.87 -4.68
N ALA A 390 -13.05 -22.33 -3.87
CA ALA A 390 -13.84 -23.10 -2.93
C ALA A 390 -15.10 -23.67 -3.59
N ASP A 391 -15.52 -24.84 -3.14
CA ASP A 391 -16.79 -25.44 -3.56
C ASP A 391 -17.96 -24.68 -2.89
N GLY A 392 -18.88 -24.13 -3.68
CA GLY A 392 -20.04 -23.37 -3.22
C GLY A 392 -19.75 -21.88 -3.01
N ASP A 393 -20.60 -21.24 -2.20
CA ASP A 393 -20.55 -19.79 -1.98
C ASP A 393 -19.72 -19.43 -0.75
N THR A 394 -18.83 -18.48 -0.92
CA THR A 394 -18.11 -17.80 0.18
C THR A 394 -18.68 -16.41 0.35
N THR A 395 -19.22 -16.11 1.53
CA THR A 395 -19.77 -14.78 1.87
C THR A 395 -18.78 -14.05 2.76
N ILE A 396 -18.30 -12.90 2.31
CA ILE A 396 -17.30 -12.11 3.01
C ILE A 396 -17.93 -10.86 3.61
N ASP A 397 -17.92 -10.78 4.93
CA ASP A 397 -18.38 -9.64 5.72
C ASP A 397 -17.26 -8.61 5.94
N ARG A 398 -17.61 -7.39 6.38
CA ARG A 398 -16.70 -6.29 6.70
C ARG A 398 -15.82 -5.85 5.52
N ILE A 399 -16.37 -5.84 4.33
CA ILE A 399 -15.67 -5.50 3.09
C ILE A 399 -15.17 -4.04 3.03
N TYR A 400 -15.54 -3.20 3.98
CA TYR A 400 -14.95 -1.87 4.12
C TYR A 400 -13.42 -1.91 4.29
N HIS A 401 -12.86 -3.01 4.81
CA HIS A 401 -11.41 -3.24 4.81
C HIS A 401 -10.86 -3.39 3.38
N LEU A 402 -11.60 -4.10 2.52
CA LEU A 402 -11.23 -4.31 1.13
C LEU A 402 -11.25 -2.99 0.34
N ASP A 403 -12.29 -2.17 0.52
CA ASP A 403 -12.50 -0.89 -0.16
C ASP A 403 -11.44 0.18 0.19
N ARG A 404 -10.61 -0.11 1.18
CA ARG A 404 -9.45 0.73 1.52
C ARG A 404 -8.26 0.50 0.59
N GLY A 405 -8.18 -0.62 -0.12
CA GLY A 405 -6.99 -1.00 -0.86
C GLY A 405 -7.20 -1.59 -2.24
N TYR A 406 -8.44 -1.92 -2.60
CA TYR A 406 -8.78 -2.46 -3.91
C TYR A 406 -9.95 -1.71 -4.51
N GLU A 407 -9.73 -1.16 -5.69
CA GLU A 407 -10.74 -0.44 -6.45
C GLU A 407 -11.59 -1.42 -7.25
N ASN A 408 -12.89 -1.52 -6.91
CA ASN A 408 -13.89 -2.34 -7.64
C ASN A 408 -13.40 -3.76 -7.97
N ILE A 409 -12.83 -4.45 -6.98
CA ILE A 409 -12.22 -5.77 -7.20
C ILE A 409 -13.24 -6.78 -7.75
N GLU A 410 -14.51 -6.70 -7.32
CA GLU A 410 -15.58 -7.56 -7.80
C GLU A 410 -15.87 -7.35 -9.30
N GLU A 411 -15.83 -6.12 -9.79
CA GLU A 411 -16.03 -5.82 -11.22
C GLU A 411 -14.84 -6.31 -12.05
N LYS A 412 -13.62 -6.07 -11.56
CA LYS A 412 -12.39 -6.50 -12.24
C LYS A 412 -12.29 -8.03 -12.31
N LEU A 413 -12.55 -8.73 -11.21
CA LEU A 413 -12.57 -10.20 -11.19
C LEU A 413 -13.72 -10.75 -12.02
N GLY A 414 -14.89 -10.14 -11.97
CA GLY A 414 -16.04 -10.51 -12.82
C GLY A 414 -15.74 -10.41 -14.30
N ALA A 415 -15.02 -9.37 -14.74
CA ALA A 415 -14.55 -9.21 -16.12
C ALA A 415 -13.56 -10.30 -16.55
N LEU A 416 -12.86 -10.94 -15.61
CA LEU A 416 -11.98 -12.08 -15.86
C LEU A 416 -12.70 -13.43 -15.78
N GLY A 417 -14.02 -13.46 -15.55
CA GLY A 417 -14.85 -14.66 -15.52
C GLY A 417 -15.18 -15.19 -14.12
N ALA A 418 -14.83 -14.48 -13.06
CA ALA A 418 -15.24 -14.86 -11.71
C ALA A 418 -16.76 -14.68 -11.50
N SER A 419 -17.36 -15.60 -10.75
CA SER A 419 -18.71 -15.44 -10.23
C SER A 419 -18.64 -14.73 -8.87
N ILE A 420 -18.73 -13.42 -8.90
CA ILE A 420 -18.57 -12.55 -7.72
C ILE A 420 -19.56 -11.41 -7.77
N ARG A 421 -20.15 -11.08 -6.63
CA ARG A 421 -21.09 -9.96 -6.54
C ARG A 421 -21.06 -9.29 -5.17
N ARG A 422 -21.30 -8.00 -5.17
CA ARG A 422 -21.53 -7.23 -3.95
C ARG A 422 -23.02 -7.23 -3.63
N ILE A 423 -23.36 -7.49 -2.38
CA ILE A 423 -24.74 -7.45 -1.87
C ILE A 423 -24.83 -6.46 -0.70
N ALA A 424 -26.03 -5.87 -0.49
CA ALA A 424 -26.28 -4.85 0.54
C ALA A 424 -26.28 -5.43 1.98
#